data_f5cb418c74de128553c62150b6c1cabf
#
_entry.id   f5cb418c74de128553c62150b6c1cabf
#
_cell.length_a   1.000
_cell.length_b   1.000
_cell.length_c   1.000
_cell.angle_alpha   90.00
_cell.angle_beta   90.00
_cell.angle_gamma   90.00
#
_symmetry.space_group_name_H-M   'P 1'
#
loop_
_entity.id
_entity.type
_entity.pdbx_description
1 polymer ?
#
loop_
_entity_poly.entity_id
_entity_poly.type
_entity_poly.pdbx_seq_one_letter_code
_entity_poly.pdbx_strand_id
1 'polypeptide(L)'
;MPPPNLKAVSWVLMNPDTGVMIAAENPEEKMEPASLSKLLTAYIIFREIRRGNLSQEEEVVISETAWRAGGSRMFIEPGERISVENLLLGMIVQSGNDAAVALAEHVAGSEESFSGLLNQVAAELGLRNSHFVNSTGWPHPEHFSSARDISLIASAIIREFPEMYGYYSIREFTWNNITQHNRNPLLGRDESIDGVKTGHTEAAGYCLVGSAKRDGLRIVATVMGTESARYRADAVYSLLKYGFAAYEMHRVYRAGAAVINAVPVYKGDRSSVAVGVSQDVQL
;
A
#
# COMPACT_ATOMS: atom_id res chain seq x y z
N MET A 1 16.74 17.35 -13.43
CA MET A 1 16.03 18.29 -12.49
C MET A 1 16.15 17.72 -11.09
N PRO A 2 16.54 18.49 -10.05
CA PRO A 2 16.56 17.97 -8.69
C PRO A 2 15.14 17.75 -8.17
N PRO A 3 14.93 16.78 -7.23
CA PRO A 3 13.64 16.60 -6.58
C PRO A 3 13.23 17.85 -5.78
N PRO A 4 11.93 18.01 -5.50
CA PRO A 4 11.45 19.12 -4.69
C PRO A 4 12.01 19.06 -3.27
N ASN A 5 12.38 20.21 -2.71
CA ASN A 5 12.76 20.31 -1.30
C ASN A 5 11.50 20.30 -0.44
N LEU A 6 11.34 19.28 0.41
CA LEU A 6 10.15 19.07 1.22
C LEU A 6 10.44 19.23 2.71
N LYS A 7 9.52 19.85 3.44
CA LYS A 7 9.51 19.89 4.91
C LYS A 7 8.84 18.62 5.47
N ALA A 8 9.49 17.49 5.29
CA ALA A 8 9.09 16.19 5.78
C ALA A 8 10.29 15.53 6.48
N VAL A 9 10.05 14.64 7.42
CA VAL A 9 11.14 13.91 8.09
C VAL A 9 11.72 12.87 7.13
N SER A 10 10.86 12.19 6.40
CA SER A 10 11.25 11.13 5.46
C SER A 10 10.29 11.11 4.26
N TRP A 11 10.84 10.82 3.07
CA TRP A 11 10.01 10.60 1.90
C TRP A 11 10.71 9.70 0.86
N VAL A 12 9.89 9.05 0.04
CA VAL A 12 10.32 8.18 -1.06
C VAL A 12 9.44 8.42 -2.28
N LEU A 13 10.05 8.48 -3.45
CA LEU A 13 9.41 8.37 -4.75
C LEU A 13 9.89 7.07 -5.41
N MET A 14 8.99 6.17 -5.77
CA MET A 14 9.31 4.82 -6.24
C MET A 14 8.51 4.44 -7.48
N ASN A 15 9.14 3.74 -8.39
CA ASN A 15 8.43 3.00 -9.43
C ASN A 15 8.00 1.64 -8.84
N PRO A 16 6.69 1.37 -8.67
CA PRO A 16 6.22 0.14 -8.03
C PRO A 16 6.43 -1.11 -8.90
N ASP A 17 6.53 -0.99 -10.22
CA ASP A 17 6.68 -2.11 -11.14
C ASP A 17 8.12 -2.68 -11.11
N THR A 18 9.10 -1.78 -10.95
CA THR A 18 10.53 -2.15 -10.90
C THR A 18 11.09 -2.21 -9.47
N GLY A 19 10.40 -1.61 -8.49
CA GLY A 19 10.89 -1.43 -7.13
C GLY A 19 12.03 -0.39 -6.98
N VAL A 20 12.35 0.34 -8.05
CA VAL A 20 13.42 1.34 -8.05
C VAL A 20 12.97 2.60 -7.31
N MET A 21 13.76 3.02 -6.32
CA MET A 21 13.62 4.35 -5.73
C MET A 21 14.17 5.40 -6.70
N ILE A 22 13.28 6.25 -7.19
CA ILE A 22 13.58 7.33 -8.13
C ILE A 22 14.29 8.48 -7.41
N ALA A 23 13.78 8.83 -6.23
CA ALA A 23 14.33 9.85 -5.35
C ALA A 23 13.87 9.59 -3.91
N ALA A 24 14.66 10.03 -2.94
CA ALA A 24 14.31 9.84 -1.52
C ALA A 24 15.09 10.82 -0.64
N GLU A 25 14.58 11.02 0.57
CA GLU A 25 15.29 11.66 1.68
C GLU A 25 14.98 10.89 2.96
N ASN A 26 16.01 10.48 3.69
CA ASN A 26 15.91 9.65 4.89
C ASN A 26 15.00 8.42 4.73
N PRO A 27 15.10 7.63 3.63
CA PRO A 27 14.10 6.61 3.29
C PRO A 27 13.98 5.48 4.32
N GLU A 28 15.01 5.27 5.12
CA GLU A 28 15.10 4.19 6.12
C GLU A 28 14.87 4.67 7.56
N GLU A 29 14.54 5.96 7.75
CA GLU A 29 14.26 6.53 9.07
C GLU A 29 13.06 5.81 9.70
N LYS A 30 13.27 5.28 10.91
CA LYS A 30 12.23 4.59 11.68
C LYS A 30 11.30 5.59 12.34
N MET A 31 10.05 5.55 11.97
CA MET A 31 9.01 6.45 12.47
C MET A 31 7.75 5.67 12.82
N GLU A 32 6.88 6.24 13.64
CA GLU A 32 5.52 5.71 13.79
C GLU A 32 4.79 5.78 12.44
N PRO A 33 4.31 4.65 11.89
CA PRO A 33 3.60 4.66 10.60
C PRO A 33 2.15 5.13 10.72
N ALA A 34 1.62 5.21 11.93
CA ALA A 34 0.20 5.45 12.15
C ALA A 34 -0.67 4.52 11.28
N SER A 35 -1.79 5.01 10.75
CA SER A 35 -2.68 4.21 9.89
C SER A 35 -2.10 3.76 8.55
N LEU A 36 -0.84 4.09 8.21
CA LEU A 36 -0.16 3.47 7.07
C LEU A 36 0.09 1.97 7.32
N SER A 37 0.11 1.52 8.57
CA SER A 37 0.17 0.10 8.96
C SER A 37 -0.95 -0.72 8.34
N LYS A 38 -2.14 -0.12 8.13
CA LYS A 38 -3.29 -0.77 7.50
C LYS A 38 -3.05 -1.20 6.06
N LEU A 39 -1.98 -0.70 5.42
CA LEU A 39 -1.55 -1.22 4.12
C LEU A 39 -1.11 -2.68 4.24
N LEU A 40 -0.31 -3.01 5.26
CA LEU A 40 0.12 -4.39 5.48
C LEU A 40 -1.03 -5.27 5.94
N THR A 41 -1.93 -4.74 6.78
CA THR A 41 -3.18 -5.42 7.15
C THR A 41 -4.00 -5.76 5.92
N ALA A 42 -4.25 -4.79 5.03
CA ALA A 42 -4.98 -5.01 3.78
C ALA A 42 -4.26 -6.02 2.87
N TYR A 43 -2.93 -5.92 2.75
CA TYR A 43 -2.14 -6.87 1.95
C TYR A 43 -2.35 -8.31 2.42
N ILE A 44 -2.36 -8.56 3.73
CA ILE A 44 -2.61 -9.89 4.29
C ILE A 44 -4.02 -10.36 3.95
N ILE A 45 -5.03 -9.54 4.16
CA ILE A 45 -6.43 -9.87 3.84
C ILE A 45 -6.57 -10.19 2.34
N PHE A 46 -6.02 -9.36 1.47
CA PHE A 46 -6.03 -9.59 0.01
C PHE A 46 -5.32 -10.90 -0.37
N ARG A 47 -4.22 -11.22 0.31
CA ARG A 47 -3.49 -12.47 0.11
C ARG A 47 -4.33 -13.69 0.49
N GLU A 48 -5.04 -13.64 1.61
CA GLU A 48 -5.90 -14.73 2.05
C GLU A 48 -7.13 -14.90 1.13
N ILE A 49 -7.70 -13.81 0.62
CA ILE A 49 -8.76 -13.86 -0.39
C ILE A 49 -8.23 -14.52 -1.68
N ARG A 50 -7.07 -14.10 -2.19
CA ARG A 50 -6.49 -14.67 -3.41
C ARG A 50 -6.14 -16.16 -3.26
N ARG A 51 -5.79 -16.60 -2.06
CA ARG A 51 -5.52 -18.01 -1.75
C ARG A 51 -6.79 -18.85 -1.59
N GLY A 52 -7.97 -18.22 -1.56
CA GLY A 52 -9.24 -18.89 -1.31
C GLY A 52 -9.44 -19.30 0.17
N ASN A 53 -8.63 -18.79 1.08
CA ASN A 53 -8.78 -19.01 2.52
C ASN A 53 -9.85 -18.09 3.13
N LEU A 54 -10.20 -17.01 2.45
CA LEU A 54 -11.16 -16.00 2.85
C LEU A 54 -12.00 -15.59 1.64
N SER A 55 -13.30 -15.34 1.82
CA SER A 55 -14.18 -14.77 0.78
C SER A 55 -14.53 -13.33 1.12
N GLN A 56 -14.73 -12.49 0.09
CA GLN A 56 -15.20 -11.11 0.25
C GLN A 56 -16.61 -11.04 0.85
N GLU A 57 -17.44 -12.03 0.55
CA GLU A 57 -18.81 -12.17 1.03
C GLU A 57 -18.90 -12.83 2.41
N GLU A 58 -17.80 -13.40 2.91
CA GLU A 58 -17.76 -14.07 4.21
C GLU A 58 -18.08 -13.08 5.33
N GLU A 59 -18.96 -13.50 6.25
CA GLU A 59 -19.41 -12.66 7.36
C GLU A 59 -18.49 -12.79 8.57
N VAL A 60 -18.01 -11.67 9.05
CA VAL A 60 -17.23 -11.51 10.28
C VAL A 60 -18.16 -11.13 11.42
N VAL A 61 -18.11 -11.87 12.51
CA VAL A 61 -18.83 -11.51 13.76
C VAL A 61 -17.99 -10.48 14.51
N ILE A 62 -18.58 -9.32 14.76
CA ILE A 62 -17.89 -8.21 15.43
C ILE A 62 -17.75 -8.47 16.93
N SER A 63 -16.51 -8.43 17.41
CA SER A 63 -16.17 -8.56 18.82
C SER A 63 -16.33 -7.23 19.57
N GLU A 64 -16.40 -7.31 20.92
CA GLU A 64 -16.32 -6.11 21.76
C GLU A 64 -14.95 -5.42 21.64
N THR A 65 -13.87 -6.15 21.40
CA THR A 65 -12.52 -5.61 21.19
C THR A 65 -12.48 -4.74 19.96
N ALA A 66 -12.96 -5.23 18.83
CA ALA A 66 -13.06 -4.47 17.59
C ALA A 66 -13.94 -3.22 17.77
N TRP A 67 -15.12 -3.36 18.36
CA TRP A 67 -16.01 -2.25 18.62
C TRP A 67 -15.39 -1.16 19.50
N ARG A 68 -14.58 -1.54 20.52
CA ARG A 68 -13.92 -0.60 21.44
C ARG A 68 -12.68 0.06 20.85
N ALA A 69 -12.24 -0.35 19.64
CA ALA A 69 -11.07 0.25 19.01
C ALA A 69 -11.19 1.77 18.89
N GLY A 70 -10.24 2.48 19.46
CA GLY A 70 -10.20 3.95 19.46
C GLY A 70 -9.81 4.54 18.10
N GLY A 71 -9.93 5.86 17.99
CA GLY A 71 -9.54 6.61 16.79
C GLY A 71 -10.59 6.60 15.68
N SER A 72 -10.15 6.46 14.42
CA SER A 72 -11.07 6.43 13.27
C SER A 72 -11.91 5.16 13.26
N ARG A 73 -13.21 5.27 12.94
CA ARG A 73 -14.16 4.16 12.98
C ARG A 73 -15.06 4.14 11.74
N MET A 74 -15.52 2.95 11.35
CA MET A 74 -16.65 2.80 10.45
C MET A 74 -17.99 2.64 11.23
N PHE A 75 -17.95 2.57 12.57
CA PHE A 75 -19.09 2.47 13.49
C PHE A 75 -19.82 1.13 13.40
N ILE A 76 -19.10 0.04 13.63
CA ILE A 76 -19.62 -1.32 13.77
C ILE A 76 -20.07 -1.58 15.21
N GLU A 77 -21.02 -2.51 15.41
CA GLU A 77 -21.57 -2.84 16.72
C GLU A 77 -21.26 -4.31 17.10
N PRO A 78 -21.09 -4.61 18.41
CA PRO A 78 -20.81 -5.97 18.86
C PRO A 78 -21.90 -6.96 18.45
N GLY A 79 -21.51 -8.11 17.93
CA GLY A 79 -22.40 -9.16 17.47
C GLY A 79 -22.98 -8.96 16.07
N GLU A 80 -22.77 -7.81 15.44
CA GLU A 80 -23.08 -7.64 14.01
C GLU A 80 -22.31 -8.64 13.17
N ARG A 81 -22.88 -9.01 12.03
CA ARG A 81 -22.26 -9.80 10.99
C ARG A 81 -22.03 -8.92 9.78
N ILE A 82 -20.78 -8.70 9.44
CA ILE A 82 -20.37 -7.75 8.40
C ILE A 82 -19.46 -8.47 7.42
N SER A 83 -19.72 -8.34 6.12
CA SER A 83 -18.87 -8.96 5.11
C SER A 83 -17.43 -8.44 5.17
N VAL A 84 -16.48 -9.29 4.83
CA VAL A 84 -15.06 -8.94 4.69
C VAL A 84 -14.89 -7.74 3.77
N GLU A 85 -15.64 -7.67 2.65
CA GLU A 85 -15.61 -6.54 1.73
C GLU A 85 -16.00 -5.21 2.40
N ASN A 86 -17.11 -5.18 3.16
CA ASN A 86 -17.53 -3.98 3.86
C ASN A 86 -16.53 -3.53 4.93
N LEU A 87 -15.92 -4.48 5.64
CA LEU A 87 -14.86 -4.17 6.60
C LEU A 87 -13.60 -3.62 5.91
N LEU A 88 -13.22 -4.18 4.75
CA LEU A 88 -12.13 -3.65 3.93
C LEU A 88 -12.42 -2.22 3.48
N LEU A 89 -13.64 -1.95 2.99
CA LEU A 89 -14.05 -0.61 2.59
C LEU A 89 -14.00 0.37 3.78
N GLY A 90 -14.53 0.00 4.94
CA GLY A 90 -14.45 0.82 6.15
C GLY A 90 -13.00 1.07 6.60
N MET A 91 -12.13 0.07 6.54
CA MET A 91 -10.72 0.19 6.87
C MET A 91 -9.95 1.07 5.88
N ILE A 92 -10.21 0.94 4.58
CA ILE A 92 -9.46 1.65 3.53
C ILE A 92 -9.95 3.08 3.38
N VAL A 93 -11.27 3.29 3.21
CA VAL A 93 -11.85 4.61 2.92
C VAL A 93 -11.79 5.52 4.14
N GLN A 94 -12.35 5.05 5.27
CA GLN A 94 -12.44 5.83 6.51
C GLN A 94 -11.24 5.63 7.43
N SER A 95 -10.40 4.67 7.15
CA SER A 95 -9.31 4.28 8.06
C SER A 95 -9.81 3.66 9.37
N GLY A 96 -10.95 2.95 9.35
CA GLY A 96 -11.59 2.36 10.53
C GLY A 96 -10.66 1.42 11.29
N ASN A 97 -10.39 1.74 12.56
CA ASN A 97 -9.60 0.88 13.44
C ASN A 97 -10.45 -0.33 13.88
N ASP A 98 -11.73 -0.11 14.13
CA ASP A 98 -12.72 -1.14 14.44
C ASP A 98 -12.76 -2.21 13.33
N ALA A 99 -12.84 -1.80 12.07
CA ALA A 99 -12.80 -2.71 10.93
C ALA A 99 -11.46 -3.45 10.81
N ALA A 100 -10.33 -2.78 11.06
CA ALA A 100 -9.01 -3.40 11.00
C ALA A 100 -8.85 -4.50 12.07
N VAL A 101 -9.29 -4.22 13.31
CA VAL A 101 -9.26 -5.20 14.42
C VAL A 101 -10.18 -6.38 14.11
N ALA A 102 -11.41 -6.13 13.63
CA ALA A 102 -12.35 -7.19 13.27
C ALA A 102 -11.77 -8.14 12.21
N LEU A 103 -11.15 -7.60 11.16
CA LEU A 103 -10.47 -8.40 10.13
C LEU A 103 -9.27 -9.18 10.68
N ALA A 104 -8.48 -8.56 11.54
CA ALA A 104 -7.32 -9.19 12.17
C ALA A 104 -7.71 -10.38 13.05
N GLU A 105 -8.71 -10.17 13.92
CA GLU A 105 -9.24 -11.23 14.77
C GLU A 105 -9.85 -12.37 13.94
N HIS A 106 -10.57 -12.07 12.87
CA HIS A 106 -11.18 -13.06 12.00
C HIS A 106 -10.14 -13.97 11.33
N VAL A 107 -9.06 -13.37 10.80
CA VAL A 107 -8.02 -14.11 10.07
C VAL A 107 -7.07 -14.87 11.00
N ALA A 108 -6.72 -14.31 12.15
CA ALA A 108 -5.69 -14.88 13.01
C ALA A 108 -6.19 -15.30 14.41
N GLY A 109 -7.47 -15.10 14.71
CA GLY A 109 -8.09 -15.41 16.00
C GLY A 109 -7.86 -14.35 17.07
N SER A 110 -6.83 -13.50 16.95
CA SER A 110 -6.56 -12.38 17.86
C SER A 110 -5.64 -11.34 17.22
N GLU A 111 -5.67 -10.10 17.75
CA GLU A 111 -4.71 -9.03 17.38
C GLU A 111 -3.26 -9.45 17.62
N GLU A 112 -2.97 -10.16 18.70
CA GLU A 112 -1.62 -10.65 19.02
C GLU A 112 -1.13 -11.64 17.96
N SER A 113 -1.94 -12.63 17.59
CA SER A 113 -1.61 -13.60 16.55
C SER A 113 -1.45 -12.90 15.20
N PHE A 114 -2.30 -11.90 14.91
CA PHE A 114 -2.20 -11.12 13.68
C PHE A 114 -0.93 -10.26 13.64
N SER A 115 -0.47 -9.72 14.78
CA SER A 115 0.81 -9.04 14.88
C SER A 115 1.98 -9.95 14.49
N GLY A 116 1.97 -11.20 14.92
CA GLY A 116 2.93 -12.21 14.47
C GLY A 116 2.92 -12.40 12.96
N LEU A 117 1.73 -12.48 12.37
CA LEU A 117 1.55 -12.60 10.91
C LEU A 117 2.00 -11.35 10.16
N LEU A 118 1.73 -10.14 10.69
CA LEU A 118 2.24 -8.89 10.14
C LEU A 118 3.77 -8.91 10.02
N ASN A 119 4.48 -9.30 11.07
CA ASN A 119 5.94 -9.31 11.06
C ASN A 119 6.53 -10.42 10.18
N GLN A 120 5.86 -11.58 10.10
CA GLN A 120 6.24 -12.62 9.14
C GLN A 120 6.14 -12.09 7.69
N VAL A 121 5.01 -11.48 7.34
CA VAL A 121 4.80 -10.93 5.98
C VAL A 121 5.72 -9.74 5.71
N ALA A 122 5.99 -8.92 6.72
CA ALA A 122 6.99 -7.85 6.61
C ALA A 122 8.37 -8.40 6.22
N ALA A 123 8.80 -9.51 6.82
CA ALA A 123 10.05 -10.17 6.47
C ALA A 123 10.02 -10.75 5.04
N GLU A 124 8.91 -11.38 4.63
CA GLU A 124 8.70 -11.90 3.27
C GLU A 124 8.80 -10.78 2.20
N LEU A 125 8.26 -9.59 2.49
CA LEU A 125 8.32 -8.41 1.63
C LEU A 125 9.65 -7.65 1.68
N GLY A 126 10.59 -8.07 2.53
CA GLY A 126 11.91 -7.43 2.70
C GLY A 126 11.85 -6.07 3.39
N LEU A 127 10.89 -5.88 4.31
CA LEU A 127 10.79 -4.69 5.13
C LEU A 127 11.84 -4.75 6.24
N ARG A 128 12.89 -3.93 6.14
CA ARG A 128 14.05 -4.01 7.02
C ARG A 128 13.98 -3.07 8.23
N ASN A 129 13.15 -2.05 8.13
CA ASN A 129 13.02 -0.99 9.12
C ASN A 129 11.58 -0.91 9.66
N SER A 130 10.93 -2.07 9.83
CA SER A 130 9.55 -2.15 10.27
C SER A 130 9.37 -3.21 11.35
N HIS A 131 8.50 -2.89 12.31
CA HIS A 131 7.96 -3.84 13.27
C HIS A 131 6.53 -3.42 13.61
N PHE A 132 5.61 -4.37 13.60
CA PHE A 132 4.17 -4.12 13.76
C PHE A 132 3.64 -4.87 14.97
N VAL A 133 3.01 -4.17 15.91
CA VAL A 133 2.42 -4.77 17.13
C VAL A 133 0.89 -4.78 17.13
N ASN A 134 0.26 -4.15 16.12
CA ASN A 134 -1.19 -4.16 15.94
C ASN A 134 -1.57 -3.93 14.46
N SER A 135 -2.81 -4.23 14.12
CA SER A 135 -3.36 -4.12 12.75
C SER A 135 -3.65 -2.68 12.31
N THR A 136 -3.74 -1.74 13.26
CA THR A 136 -4.30 -0.40 13.05
C THR A 136 -3.27 0.69 12.84
N GLY A 137 -2.06 0.52 13.39
CA GLY A 137 -1.06 1.58 13.54
C GLY A 137 -1.31 2.45 14.78
N TRP A 138 -2.01 1.90 15.80
CA TRP A 138 -2.12 2.58 17.09
C TRP A 138 -0.75 2.73 17.72
N PRO A 139 -0.44 3.88 18.35
CA PRO A 139 0.88 4.14 18.90
C PRO A 139 1.38 3.08 19.89
N HIS A 140 2.60 2.63 19.68
CA HIS A 140 3.32 1.75 20.59
C HIS A 140 4.83 1.91 20.38
N PRO A 141 5.67 1.91 21.40
CA PRO A 141 7.12 2.14 21.26
C PRO A 141 7.83 1.18 20.28
N GLU A 142 7.32 -0.04 20.16
CA GLU A 142 7.86 -1.04 19.24
C GLU A 142 7.13 -1.07 17.88
N HIS A 143 6.16 -0.16 17.60
CA HIS A 143 5.45 -0.08 16.35
C HIS A 143 6.06 0.99 15.46
N PHE A 144 6.88 0.59 14.51
CA PHE A 144 7.57 1.51 13.61
C PHE A 144 7.68 0.97 12.19
N SER A 145 7.88 1.87 11.25
CA SER A 145 8.19 1.59 9.85
C SER A 145 9.01 2.72 9.24
N SER A 146 9.36 2.61 7.97
CA SER A 146 10.07 3.64 7.21
C SER A 146 9.33 3.99 5.93
N ALA A 147 9.63 5.15 5.33
CA ALA A 147 9.02 5.55 4.06
C ALA A 147 9.34 4.55 2.94
N ARG A 148 10.54 3.96 2.93
CA ARG A 148 10.92 2.88 2.01
C ARG A 148 10.02 1.66 2.19
N ASP A 149 9.88 1.16 3.40
CA ASP A 149 9.15 -0.06 3.69
C ASP A 149 7.65 0.12 3.41
N ILE A 150 7.07 1.26 3.78
CA ILE A 150 5.68 1.62 3.43
C ILE A 150 5.49 1.68 1.90
N SER A 151 6.45 2.24 1.15
CA SER A 151 6.41 2.27 -0.31
C SER A 151 6.46 0.86 -0.91
N LEU A 152 7.22 -0.06 -0.31
CA LEU A 152 7.28 -1.46 -0.73
C LEU A 152 5.93 -2.17 -0.51
N ILE A 153 5.27 -1.95 0.63
CA ILE A 153 3.94 -2.52 0.89
C ILE A 153 2.93 -2.01 -0.15
N ALA A 154 2.88 -0.70 -0.38
CA ALA A 154 1.99 -0.11 -1.37
C ALA A 154 2.27 -0.65 -2.79
N SER A 155 3.53 -0.78 -3.16
CA SER A 155 3.95 -1.35 -4.43
C SER A 155 3.57 -2.82 -4.58
N ALA A 156 3.69 -3.61 -3.51
CA ALA A 156 3.26 -5.00 -3.50
C ALA A 156 1.74 -5.14 -3.69
N ILE A 157 0.94 -4.31 -3.01
CA ILE A 157 -0.52 -4.27 -3.20
C ILE A 157 -0.87 -3.97 -4.66
N ILE A 158 -0.24 -2.96 -5.25
CA ILE A 158 -0.51 -2.53 -6.64
C ILE A 158 -0.17 -3.66 -7.64
N ARG A 159 0.97 -4.32 -7.48
CA ARG A 159 1.41 -5.36 -8.40
C ARG A 159 0.64 -6.66 -8.23
N GLU A 160 0.44 -7.06 -6.99
CA GLU A 160 -0.07 -8.39 -6.68
C GLU A 160 -1.60 -8.44 -6.62
N PHE A 161 -2.27 -7.35 -6.26
CA PHE A 161 -3.72 -7.30 -6.08
C PHE A 161 -4.38 -6.16 -6.87
N PRO A 162 -4.16 -6.05 -8.20
CA PRO A 162 -4.64 -4.91 -8.98
C PRO A 162 -6.17 -4.74 -8.92
N GLU A 163 -6.94 -5.83 -8.78
CA GLU A 163 -8.40 -5.79 -8.68
C GLU A 163 -8.84 -5.17 -7.34
N MET A 164 -8.26 -5.64 -6.22
CA MET A 164 -8.57 -5.13 -4.88
C MET A 164 -7.93 -3.76 -4.61
N TYR A 165 -6.86 -3.41 -5.34
CA TYR A 165 -6.28 -2.08 -5.29
C TYR A 165 -7.30 -0.98 -5.64
N GLY A 166 -8.31 -1.30 -6.47
CA GLY A 166 -9.40 -0.39 -6.80
C GLY A 166 -10.14 0.20 -5.59
N TYR A 167 -10.15 -0.49 -4.45
CA TYR A 167 -10.76 0.03 -3.22
C TYR A 167 -10.13 1.34 -2.73
N TYR A 168 -8.85 1.58 -3.02
CA TYR A 168 -8.15 2.79 -2.61
C TYR A 168 -8.59 4.05 -3.38
N SER A 169 -9.23 3.90 -4.53
CA SER A 169 -9.78 4.99 -5.34
C SER A 169 -11.21 5.37 -4.98
N ILE A 170 -11.88 4.59 -4.12
CA ILE A 170 -13.25 4.86 -3.67
C ILE A 170 -13.28 6.13 -2.83
N ARG A 171 -14.09 7.10 -3.24
CA ARG A 171 -14.12 8.43 -2.63
C ARG A 171 -14.98 8.51 -1.38
N GLU A 172 -16.00 7.68 -1.27
CA GLU A 172 -16.89 7.63 -0.11
C GLU A 172 -17.44 6.22 0.10
N PHE A 173 -17.77 5.92 1.34
CA PHE A 173 -18.38 4.66 1.73
C PHE A 173 -19.47 4.94 2.77
N THR A 174 -20.61 4.27 2.62
CA THR A 174 -21.74 4.40 3.53
C THR A 174 -21.95 3.10 4.29
N TRP A 175 -21.91 3.17 5.61
CA TRP A 175 -22.26 2.09 6.53
C TRP A 175 -23.24 2.58 7.56
N ASN A 176 -24.29 1.80 7.89
CA ASN A 176 -25.33 2.16 8.86
C ASN A 176 -25.88 3.58 8.67
N ASN A 177 -26.18 3.98 7.44
CA ASN A 177 -26.63 5.34 7.05
C ASN A 177 -25.61 6.45 7.37
N ILE A 178 -24.36 6.12 7.67
CA ILE A 178 -23.29 7.10 7.89
C ILE A 178 -22.39 7.07 6.66
N THR A 179 -22.45 8.15 5.87
CA THR A 179 -21.54 8.32 4.72
C THR A 179 -20.25 8.99 5.18
N GLN A 180 -19.13 8.35 4.87
CA GLN A 180 -17.79 8.82 5.21
C GLN A 180 -16.94 8.96 3.95
N HIS A 181 -16.22 10.08 3.85
CA HIS A 181 -15.33 10.33 2.70
C HIS A 181 -13.95 9.74 2.91
N ASN A 182 -13.33 9.34 1.80
CA ASN A 182 -11.94 8.87 1.83
C ASN A 182 -11.03 9.97 2.40
N ARG A 183 -10.17 9.57 3.30
CA ARG A 183 -9.25 10.50 3.97
C ARG A 183 -8.10 10.98 3.09
N ASN A 184 -7.92 10.41 1.90
CA ASN A 184 -6.93 10.84 0.93
C ASN A 184 -7.44 12.07 0.14
N PRO A 185 -6.94 13.28 0.42
CA PRO A 185 -7.42 14.50 -0.22
C PRO A 185 -6.92 14.67 -1.67
N LEU A 186 -6.09 13.76 -2.15
CA LEU A 186 -5.60 13.78 -3.53
C LEU A 186 -6.56 13.12 -4.50
N LEU A 187 -7.49 12.28 -4.03
CA LEU A 187 -8.52 11.69 -4.86
C LEU A 187 -9.46 12.77 -5.39
N GLY A 188 -9.50 12.92 -6.72
CA GLY A 188 -10.24 13.98 -7.39
C GLY A 188 -9.50 15.30 -7.57
N ARG A 189 -8.29 15.46 -7.01
CA ARG A 189 -7.41 16.59 -7.33
C ARG A 189 -6.75 16.43 -8.70
N ASP A 190 -6.49 15.18 -9.08
CA ASP A 190 -5.89 14.79 -10.36
C ASP A 190 -6.40 13.39 -10.71
N GLU A 191 -6.94 13.21 -11.90
CA GLU A 191 -7.57 11.96 -12.34
C GLU A 191 -6.59 10.78 -12.43
N SER A 192 -5.30 11.07 -12.57
CA SER A 192 -4.26 10.02 -12.57
C SER A 192 -4.00 9.42 -11.19
N ILE A 193 -4.47 10.07 -10.10
CA ILE A 193 -4.26 9.62 -8.72
C ILE A 193 -5.37 8.65 -8.30
N ASP A 194 -5.00 7.44 -7.94
CA ASP A 194 -5.91 6.34 -7.62
C ASP A 194 -5.71 5.71 -6.23
N GLY A 195 -4.92 6.35 -5.36
CA GLY A 195 -4.65 5.87 -4.02
C GLY A 195 -3.69 6.78 -3.25
N VAL A 196 -3.24 6.41 -2.07
CA VAL A 196 -3.42 5.13 -1.39
C VAL A 196 -3.93 5.37 0.04
N LYS A 197 -3.09 5.85 0.99
CA LYS A 197 -3.45 5.84 2.40
C LYS A 197 -2.84 7.01 3.17
N THR A 198 -3.62 7.55 4.09
CA THR A 198 -3.17 8.57 5.05
C THR A 198 -2.85 7.94 6.41
N GLY A 199 -1.94 8.57 7.15
CA GLY A 199 -1.64 8.29 8.54
C GLY A 199 -1.48 9.58 9.35
N HIS A 200 -1.80 9.53 10.64
CA HIS A 200 -1.54 10.61 11.59
C HIS A 200 -1.58 10.10 13.03
N THR A 201 -0.56 10.42 13.78
CA THR A 201 -0.52 10.48 15.25
C THR A 201 0.24 11.74 15.62
N GLU A 202 0.25 12.13 16.89
CA GLU A 202 1.04 13.29 17.32
C GLU A 202 2.54 13.07 17.07
N ALA A 203 3.05 11.87 17.34
CA ALA A 203 4.46 11.53 17.13
C ALA A 203 4.81 11.30 15.66
N ALA A 204 3.92 10.67 14.89
CA ALA A 204 4.14 10.45 13.45
C ALA A 204 4.08 11.74 12.62
N GLY A 205 3.41 12.78 13.12
CA GLY A 205 2.99 13.89 12.26
C GLY A 205 2.00 13.43 11.18
N TYR A 206 1.88 14.18 10.11
CA TYR A 206 0.97 13.83 9.00
C TYR A 206 1.72 13.07 7.91
N CYS A 207 1.23 11.86 7.62
CA CYS A 207 1.81 10.93 6.65
C CYS A 207 0.83 10.64 5.50
N LEU A 208 1.34 10.41 4.29
CA LEU A 208 0.53 10.04 3.12
C LEU A 208 1.35 9.19 2.16
N VAL A 209 0.75 8.12 1.69
CA VAL A 209 1.16 7.43 0.47
C VAL A 209 0.20 7.83 -0.65
N GLY A 210 0.73 8.32 -1.74
CA GLY A 210 -0.01 8.58 -2.97
C GLY A 210 0.47 7.71 -4.12
N SER A 211 -0.41 7.31 -5.02
CA SER A 211 -0.06 6.67 -6.27
C SER A 211 -0.79 7.31 -7.43
N ALA A 212 -0.09 7.42 -8.54
CA ALA A 212 -0.65 7.91 -9.80
C ALA A 212 -0.11 7.12 -10.99
N LYS A 213 -0.91 7.05 -12.07
CA LYS A 213 -0.53 6.37 -13.31
C LYS A 213 -0.80 7.29 -14.52
N ARG A 214 0.24 7.53 -15.36
CA ARG A 214 0.14 8.29 -16.62
C ARG A 214 0.97 7.61 -17.70
N ASP A 215 0.44 7.49 -18.89
CA ASP A 215 1.16 7.00 -20.08
C ASP A 215 1.96 5.71 -19.86
N GLY A 216 1.41 4.79 -19.05
CA GLY A 216 2.04 3.53 -18.69
C GLY A 216 2.97 3.59 -17.47
N LEU A 217 3.49 4.76 -17.11
CA LEU A 217 4.31 4.94 -15.90
C LEU A 217 3.41 5.04 -14.67
N ARG A 218 3.65 4.18 -13.68
CA ARG A 218 3.09 4.31 -12.33
C ARG A 218 4.15 4.75 -11.35
N ILE A 219 3.78 5.66 -10.46
CA ILE A 219 4.66 6.17 -9.42
C ILE A 219 3.94 6.12 -8.07
N VAL A 220 4.67 5.70 -7.04
CA VAL A 220 4.25 5.75 -5.64
C VAL A 220 5.11 6.80 -4.93
N ALA A 221 4.48 7.71 -4.21
CA ALA A 221 5.13 8.72 -3.38
C ALA A 221 4.69 8.56 -1.92
N THR A 222 5.62 8.29 -1.04
CA THR A 222 5.41 8.21 0.42
C THR A 222 6.06 9.40 1.09
N VAL A 223 5.30 10.12 1.92
CA VAL A 223 5.79 11.24 2.73
C VAL A 223 5.38 11.03 4.18
N MET A 224 6.32 11.16 5.11
CA MET A 224 6.14 10.95 6.54
C MET A 224 6.67 12.13 7.34
N GLY A 225 6.01 12.44 8.46
CA GLY A 225 6.49 13.46 9.40
C GLY A 225 6.32 14.90 8.91
N THR A 226 5.20 15.21 8.28
CA THR A 226 4.87 16.60 7.91
C THR A 226 4.05 17.30 9.00
N GLU A 227 4.04 18.64 8.97
CA GLU A 227 3.40 19.47 9.98
C GLU A 227 1.87 19.56 9.87
N SER A 228 1.28 19.24 8.71
CA SER A 228 -0.15 19.39 8.50
C SER A 228 -0.73 18.47 7.42
N ALA A 229 -2.05 18.22 7.52
CA ALA A 229 -2.79 17.44 6.55
C ALA A 229 -2.75 18.05 5.13
N ARG A 230 -2.75 19.38 5.03
CA ARG A 230 -2.61 20.09 3.76
C ARG A 230 -1.22 19.90 3.18
N TYR A 231 -0.20 20.11 4.01
CA TYR A 231 1.18 20.04 3.55
C TYR A 231 1.56 18.64 3.06
N ARG A 232 1.17 17.56 3.76
CA ARG A 232 1.43 16.18 3.28
C ARG A 232 0.83 15.92 1.90
N ALA A 233 -0.36 16.45 1.63
CA ALA A 233 -1.01 16.32 0.32
C ALA A 233 -0.26 17.09 -0.77
N ASP A 234 0.14 18.32 -0.48
CA ASP A 234 0.91 19.15 -1.43
C ASP A 234 2.30 18.56 -1.68
N ALA A 235 2.95 17.98 -0.66
CA ALA A 235 4.24 17.32 -0.76
C ALA A 235 4.17 16.07 -1.66
N VAL A 236 3.21 15.17 -1.41
CA VAL A 236 3.01 13.98 -2.25
C VAL A 236 2.68 14.38 -3.69
N TYR A 237 1.78 15.35 -3.88
CA TYR A 237 1.43 15.85 -5.22
C TYR A 237 2.65 16.41 -5.95
N SER A 238 3.53 17.14 -5.26
CA SER A 238 4.76 17.69 -5.83
C SER A 238 5.74 16.60 -6.25
N LEU A 239 5.88 15.52 -5.44
CA LEU A 239 6.69 14.36 -5.81
C LEU A 239 6.14 13.63 -7.03
N LEU A 240 4.84 13.38 -7.10
CA LEU A 240 4.21 12.75 -8.26
C LEU A 240 4.42 13.57 -9.53
N LYS A 241 4.22 14.91 -9.46
CA LYS A 241 4.49 15.81 -10.59
C LYS A 241 5.95 15.78 -11.01
N TYR A 242 6.87 15.81 -10.06
CA TYR A 242 8.30 15.68 -10.32
C TYR A 242 8.62 14.39 -11.05
N GLY A 243 8.09 13.26 -10.56
CA GLY A 243 8.33 11.96 -11.17
C GLY A 243 7.89 11.90 -12.63
N PHE A 244 6.67 12.35 -12.95
CA PHE A 244 6.19 12.40 -14.34
C PHE A 244 6.88 13.44 -15.22
N ALA A 245 7.49 14.49 -14.65
CA ALA A 245 8.24 15.47 -15.41
C ALA A 245 9.69 15.06 -15.68
N ALA A 246 10.28 14.23 -14.81
CA ALA A 246 11.67 13.84 -14.86
C ALA A 246 11.92 12.44 -15.43
N TYR A 247 10.88 11.59 -15.45
CA TYR A 247 10.97 10.18 -15.85
C TYR A 247 9.85 9.83 -16.82
N GLU A 248 10.17 8.96 -17.76
CA GLU A 248 9.24 8.36 -18.72
C GLU A 248 9.55 6.88 -18.90
N MET A 249 8.55 6.10 -19.31
CA MET A 249 8.72 4.66 -19.57
C MET A 249 9.27 4.45 -20.97
N HIS A 250 10.44 3.83 -21.08
CA HIS A 250 11.01 3.39 -22.33
C HIS A 250 10.87 1.88 -22.52
N ARG A 251 10.26 1.45 -23.62
CA ARG A 251 10.22 0.05 -23.99
C ARG A 251 11.54 -0.36 -24.64
N VAL A 252 12.33 -1.17 -23.90
CA VAL A 252 13.66 -1.65 -24.34
C VAL A 252 13.51 -2.86 -25.27
N TYR A 253 12.60 -3.78 -24.94
CA TYR A 253 12.32 -4.96 -25.76
C TYR A 253 10.82 -5.18 -25.87
N ARG A 254 10.37 -5.62 -27.05
CA ARG A 254 8.99 -6.08 -27.26
C ARG A 254 8.90 -7.57 -26.89
N ALA A 255 7.73 -8.02 -26.48
CA ALA A 255 7.43 -9.44 -26.33
C ALA A 255 7.83 -10.22 -27.59
N GLY A 256 8.51 -11.34 -27.41
CA GLY A 256 9.04 -12.17 -28.50
C GLY A 256 10.33 -11.65 -29.15
N ALA A 257 10.86 -10.49 -28.75
CA ALA A 257 12.13 -10.02 -29.27
C ALA A 257 13.30 -10.87 -28.77
N ALA A 258 14.18 -11.28 -29.67
CA ALA A 258 15.40 -11.98 -29.30
C ALA A 258 16.41 -11.01 -28.65
N VAL A 259 16.90 -11.36 -27.47
CA VAL A 259 17.96 -10.62 -26.76
C VAL A 259 19.33 -11.24 -27.08
N ILE A 260 19.37 -12.55 -27.21
CA ILE A 260 20.56 -13.32 -27.65
C ILE A 260 20.17 -14.14 -28.86
N ASN A 261 20.79 -13.88 -30.00
CA ASN A 261 20.40 -14.50 -31.27
C ASN A 261 20.80 -15.96 -31.42
N ALA A 262 21.82 -16.41 -30.70
CA ALA A 262 22.31 -17.79 -30.80
C ALA A 262 22.89 -18.27 -29.46
N VAL A 263 22.11 -19.06 -28.74
CA VAL A 263 22.56 -19.80 -27.56
C VAL A 263 22.82 -21.24 -28.02
N PRO A 264 24.04 -21.80 -27.85
CA PRO A 264 24.33 -23.17 -28.22
C PRO A 264 23.43 -24.18 -27.50
N VAL A 265 22.92 -25.15 -28.23
CA VAL A 265 22.07 -26.22 -27.67
C VAL A 265 22.88 -27.53 -27.73
N TYR A 266 23.06 -28.16 -26.57
CA TYR A 266 23.72 -29.45 -26.46
C TYR A 266 22.71 -30.59 -26.64
N LYS A 267 22.99 -31.50 -27.59
CA LYS A 267 22.12 -32.65 -27.91
C LYS A 267 20.68 -32.30 -28.32
N GLY A 268 20.46 -31.14 -28.92
CA GLY A 268 19.16 -30.76 -29.48
C GLY A 268 19.13 -30.96 -31.01
N ASP A 269 17.93 -30.84 -31.59
CA ASP A 269 17.68 -30.92 -33.03
C ASP A 269 18.25 -29.73 -33.81
N ARG A 270 18.61 -28.64 -33.08
CA ARG A 270 19.27 -27.45 -33.60
C ARG A 270 20.55 -27.16 -32.86
N SER A 271 21.53 -26.63 -33.56
CA SER A 271 22.83 -26.26 -32.96
C SER A 271 22.76 -25.02 -32.06
N SER A 272 21.75 -24.15 -32.28
CA SER A 272 21.51 -22.97 -31.46
C SER A 272 20.03 -22.56 -31.50
N VAL A 273 19.60 -21.81 -30.50
CA VAL A 273 18.30 -21.18 -30.40
C VAL A 273 18.43 -19.69 -30.02
N ALA A 274 17.53 -18.88 -30.51
CA ALA A 274 17.39 -17.51 -30.03
C ALA A 274 16.68 -17.52 -28.67
N VAL A 275 17.18 -16.72 -27.73
CA VAL A 275 16.57 -16.50 -26.41
C VAL A 275 16.14 -15.05 -26.32
N GLY A 276 14.91 -14.84 -25.95
CA GLY A 276 14.29 -13.51 -25.88
C GLY A 276 13.40 -13.35 -24.68
N VAL A 277 12.64 -12.25 -24.67
CA VAL A 277 11.69 -11.91 -23.61
C VAL A 277 10.28 -12.35 -23.99
N SER A 278 9.55 -12.91 -23.03
CA SER A 278 8.15 -13.34 -23.24
C SER A 278 7.14 -12.21 -23.10
N GLN A 279 7.55 -11.08 -22.50
CA GLN A 279 6.73 -9.88 -22.30
C GLN A 279 7.54 -8.64 -22.69
N ASP A 280 6.85 -7.49 -22.89
CA ASP A 280 7.52 -6.21 -23.09
C ASP A 280 8.42 -5.89 -21.88
N VAL A 281 9.67 -5.53 -22.13
CA VAL A 281 10.59 -5.03 -21.11
C VAL A 281 10.59 -3.52 -21.18
N GLN A 282 10.22 -2.89 -20.08
CA GLN A 282 10.15 -1.43 -19.91
C GLN A 282 11.10 -1.01 -18.78
N LEU A 283 11.74 0.14 -18.95
CA LEU A 283 12.61 0.79 -17.97
C LEU A 283 12.24 2.26 -17.81
#